data_0be9d3d989cebc55722ed45014fa31f9
#
_entry.id   0be9d3d989cebc55722ed45014fa31f9
#
_cell.length_a   1.000
_cell.length_b   1.000
_cell.length_c   1.000
_cell.angle_alpha   90.00
_cell.angle_beta   90.00
_cell.angle_gamma   90.00
#
_symmetry.space_group_name_H-M   'P 1'
#
loop_
_entity.id
_entity.type
_entity.pdbx_description
1 polymer ?
#
loop_
_entity_poly.entity_id
_entity_poly.type
_entity_poly.pdbx_seq_one_letter_code
_entity_poly.pdbx_strand_id
1 'polypeptide(L)'
;GGVAWRYAVNHPERLTHLILLSPMSPYGFGGTRGEEGRMYDERGWGSPGGFANPAFLQKLGEQDRGDDPMAARAVLEKSLFAAGWPVDKAWQDLYVDELLKIHLGEDYYPGDYQPLAEFPYVLPGTRGISNALAPQYANVSAFAQINPHPPVLWIRGAKDTLVSDQSYSDLAVLGQLGVVPGYPGAEAFPPQPMVGQTRAVLEQYKENGGRYSELVFEHSAHASHLEEPERFVDELKAFIAG
;
A
#
# COMPACT_ATOMS: atom_id res chain seq x y z
N GLY A 1 -4.01 -0.30 6.44
CA GLY A 1 -4.69 -1.47 5.86
C GLY A 1 -4.08 -2.79 6.31
N GLY A 2 -2.75 -3.02 6.18
CA GLY A 2 -2.12 -4.31 6.48
C GLY A 2 -2.34 -4.81 7.91
N VAL A 3 -2.27 -3.93 8.91
CA VAL A 3 -2.55 -4.28 10.31
C VAL A 3 -4.00 -4.70 10.49
N ALA A 4 -4.95 -3.99 9.87
CA ALA A 4 -6.37 -4.32 9.94
C ALA A 4 -6.67 -5.69 9.33
N TRP A 5 -6.10 -6.00 8.16
CA TRP A 5 -6.17 -7.32 7.54
C TRP A 5 -5.66 -8.43 8.49
N ARG A 6 -4.45 -8.25 9.03
CA ARG A 6 -3.82 -9.24 9.93
C ARG A 6 -4.63 -9.43 11.21
N TYR A 7 -5.13 -8.33 11.78
CA TYR A 7 -5.98 -8.41 12.96
C TYR A 7 -7.27 -9.18 12.69
N ALA A 8 -7.89 -8.94 11.54
CA ALA A 8 -9.09 -9.66 11.14
C ALA A 8 -8.86 -11.17 10.93
N VAL A 9 -7.71 -11.53 10.35
CA VAL A 9 -7.32 -12.95 10.22
C VAL A 9 -7.12 -13.62 11.58
N ASN A 10 -6.47 -12.93 12.51
CA ASN A 10 -6.12 -13.51 13.80
C ASN A 10 -7.25 -13.48 14.83
N HIS A 11 -8.16 -12.51 14.73
CA HIS A 11 -9.20 -12.22 15.74
C HIS A 11 -10.55 -11.84 15.11
N PRO A 12 -11.10 -12.65 14.17
CA PRO A 12 -12.34 -12.30 13.51
C PRO A 12 -13.53 -12.18 14.48
N GLU A 13 -13.51 -12.94 15.59
CA GLU A 13 -14.52 -12.93 16.65
C GLU A 13 -14.59 -11.60 17.43
N ARG A 14 -13.59 -10.74 17.29
CA ARG A 14 -13.53 -9.43 17.95
C ARG A 14 -14.03 -8.27 17.10
N LEU A 15 -14.43 -8.58 15.86
CA LEU A 15 -14.85 -7.57 14.91
C LEU A 15 -16.36 -7.58 14.72
N THR A 16 -16.97 -6.42 14.86
CA THR A 16 -18.35 -6.18 14.42
C THR A 16 -18.41 -5.77 12.95
N HIS A 17 -17.44 -4.99 12.51
CA HIS A 17 -17.28 -4.48 11.15
C HIS A 17 -15.80 -4.36 10.83
N LEU A 18 -15.43 -4.43 9.54
CA LEU A 18 -14.09 -4.15 9.05
C LEU A 18 -14.14 -3.07 7.99
N ILE A 19 -13.41 -1.98 8.19
CA ILE A 19 -13.26 -0.91 7.21
C ILE A 19 -11.83 -0.91 6.70
N LEU A 20 -11.68 -1.09 5.40
CA LEU A 20 -10.41 -1.12 4.69
C LEU A 20 -10.30 0.12 3.81
N LEU A 21 -9.50 1.08 4.23
CA LEU A 21 -9.23 2.30 3.48
C LEU A 21 -7.90 2.16 2.73
N SER A 22 -7.96 2.19 1.40
CA SER A 22 -6.81 2.04 0.49
C SER A 22 -5.80 1.00 1.03
N PRO A 23 -6.24 -0.23 1.34
CA PRO A 23 -5.39 -1.22 1.98
C PRO A 23 -4.33 -1.70 0.99
N MET A 24 -3.15 -2.07 1.50
CA MET A 24 -2.21 -2.88 0.70
C MET A 24 -2.89 -4.17 0.22
N SER A 25 -2.38 -4.73 -0.87
CA SER A 25 -2.81 -6.06 -1.31
C SER A 25 -2.74 -7.09 -0.17
N PRO A 26 -3.71 -8.01 -0.06
CA PRO A 26 -3.66 -9.10 0.90
C PRO A 26 -2.47 -10.06 0.70
N TYR A 27 -1.75 -9.94 -0.41
CA TYR A 27 -0.54 -10.71 -0.70
C TYR A 27 0.75 -9.93 -0.45
N GLY A 28 0.67 -8.73 0.15
CA GLY A 28 1.82 -7.87 0.38
C GLY A 28 2.12 -6.92 -0.78
N PHE A 29 3.32 -6.34 -0.79
CA PHE A 29 3.71 -5.32 -1.77
C PHE A 29 4.94 -5.75 -2.59
N GLY A 30 4.77 -5.73 -3.91
CA GLY A 30 5.75 -6.21 -4.88
C GLY A 30 5.91 -7.74 -4.84
N GLY A 31 6.69 -8.30 -5.74
CA GLY A 31 7.07 -9.72 -5.72
C GLY A 31 5.94 -10.73 -5.92
N THR A 32 4.75 -10.29 -6.30
CA THR A 32 3.61 -11.17 -6.63
C THR A 32 2.99 -10.80 -7.97
N ARG A 33 2.38 -11.78 -8.64
CA ARG A 33 1.70 -11.63 -9.93
C ARG A 33 0.36 -12.35 -9.95
N GLY A 34 -0.52 -11.90 -10.84
CA GLY A 34 -1.87 -12.43 -10.96
C GLY A 34 -2.76 -12.04 -9.78
N GLU A 35 -4.06 -12.18 -9.92
CA GLU A 35 -5.02 -11.89 -8.86
C GLU A 35 -4.93 -12.89 -7.70
N GLU A 36 -4.41 -14.09 -7.96
CA GLU A 36 -4.12 -15.12 -6.96
C GLU A 36 -2.86 -14.84 -6.13
N GLY A 37 -2.13 -13.75 -6.41
CA GLY A 37 -0.97 -13.31 -5.64
C GLY A 37 0.20 -14.28 -5.63
N ARG A 38 0.48 -14.95 -6.76
CA ARG A 38 1.57 -15.91 -6.87
C ARG A 38 2.93 -15.23 -6.72
N MET A 39 3.68 -15.59 -5.71
CA MET A 39 5.06 -15.12 -5.53
C MET A 39 5.98 -15.60 -6.65
N TYR A 40 6.99 -14.80 -7.00
CA TYR A 40 8.05 -15.21 -7.94
C TYR A 40 8.97 -16.22 -7.29
N ASP A 41 9.38 -15.99 -6.05
CA ASP A 41 10.11 -16.96 -5.21
C ASP A 41 9.82 -16.72 -3.72
N GLU A 42 10.27 -17.68 -2.88
CA GLU A 42 10.05 -17.63 -1.42
C GLU A 42 10.80 -16.50 -0.71
N ARG A 43 11.80 -15.89 -1.37
CA ARG A 43 12.58 -14.76 -0.81
C ARG A 43 11.91 -13.42 -1.01
N GLY A 44 10.77 -13.38 -1.73
CA GLY A 44 10.10 -12.14 -2.09
C GLY A 44 10.80 -11.39 -3.22
N TRP A 45 11.43 -12.09 -4.16
CA TRP A 45 12.04 -11.49 -5.34
C TRP A 45 11.03 -10.60 -6.08
N GLY A 46 11.43 -9.38 -6.41
CA GLY A 46 10.55 -8.38 -7.03
C GLY A 46 9.78 -7.50 -6.03
N SER A 47 9.87 -7.76 -4.72
CA SER A 47 9.41 -6.81 -3.70
C SER A 47 10.56 -5.86 -3.33
N PRO A 48 10.31 -4.54 -3.22
CA PRO A 48 11.33 -3.61 -2.76
C PRO A 48 11.70 -3.79 -1.28
N GLY A 49 10.84 -4.44 -0.49
CA GLY A 49 11.09 -4.73 0.92
C GLY A 49 11.58 -3.52 1.71
N GLY A 50 12.71 -3.66 2.40
CA GLY A 50 13.34 -2.59 3.21
C GLY A 50 14.09 -1.52 2.42
N PHE A 51 13.95 -1.48 1.09
CA PHE A 51 14.54 -0.44 0.25
C PHE A 51 13.59 0.75 0.09
N ALA A 52 14.14 1.95 0.11
CA ALA A 52 13.46 3.18 -0.29
C ALA A 52 14.41 4.06 -1.13
N ASN A 53 13.85 5.01 -1.86
CA ASN A 53 14.65 5.93 -2.69
C ASN A 53 15.72 6.66 -1.85
N PRO A 54 17.02 6.51 -2.17
CA PRO A 54 18.10 7.12 -1.36
C PRO A 54 18.00 8.65 -1.27
N ALA A 55 17.54 9.32 -2.34
CA ALA A 55 17.37 10.77 -2.31
C ALA A 55 16.24 11.19 -1.34
N PHE A 56 15.17 10.41 -1.26
CA PHE A 56 14.11 10.65 -0.26
C PHE A 56 14.62 10.42 1.17
N LEU A 57 15.37 9.34 1.40
CA LEU A 57 15.97 9.06 2.71
C LEU A 57 16.93 10.16 3.15
N GLN A 58 17.73 10.68 2.20
CA GLN A 58 18.61 11.81 2.48
C GLN A 58 17.81 13.04 2.92
N LYS A 59 16.75 13.41 2.17
CA LYS A 59 15.88 14.54 2.50
C LYS A 59 15.18 14.39 3.85
N LEU A 60 14.74 13.20 4.19
CA LEU A 60 14.20 12.92 5.52
C LEU A 60 15.27 13.11 6.61
N GLY A 61 16.48 12.60 6.40
CA GLY A 61 17.59 12.75 7.35
C GLY A 61 18.04 14.19 7.54
N GLU A 62 17.98 15.00 6.48
CA GLU A 62 18.25 16.44 6.51
C GLU A 62 17.11 17.26 7.11
N GLN A 63 15.97 16.65 7.42
CA GLN A 63 14.75 17.33 7.88
C GLN A 63 14.25 18.39 6.86
N ASP A 64 14.42 18.10 5.55
CA ASP A 64 14.14 19.06 4.48
C ASP A 64 12.64 19.34 4.34
N ARG A 65 12.27 20.61 4.49
CA ARG A 65 10.90 21.13 4.37
C ARG A 65 10.69 21.97 3.12
N GLY A 66 11.70 22.02 2.23
CA GLY A 66 11.70 22.82 1.02
C GLY A 66 10.88 22.20 -0.11
N ASP A 67 11.11 22.75 -1.32
CA ASP A 67 10.37 22.41 -2.53
C ASP A 67 11.06 21.36 -3.40
N ASP A 68 12.10 20.68 -2.87
CA ASP A 68 12.75 19.59 -3.59
C ASP A 68 11.75 18.47 -3.90
N PRO A 69 11.73 17.89 -5.11
CA PRO A 69 10.80 16.82 -5.47
C PRO A 69 10.88 15.57 -4.58
N MET A 70 12.00 15.38 -3.85
CA MET A 70 12.19 14.30 -2.87
C MET A 70 12.05 14.78 -1.42
N ALA A 71 11.73 16.07 -1.17
CA ALA A 71 11.41 16.53 0.17
C ALA A 71 10.07 15.94 0.67
N ALA A 72 9.91 15.88 1.99
CA ALA A 72 8.75 15.28 2.64
C ALA A 72 7.42 15.78 2.08
N ARG A 73 7.29 17.10 1.84
CA ARG A 73 6.06 17.73 1.31
C ARG A 73 5.69 17.20 -0.06
N ALA A 74 6.63 17.25 -1.02
CA ALA A 74 6.38 16.83 -2.39
C ALA A 74 6.04 15.33 -2.50
N VAL A 75 6.72 14.49 -1.70
CA VAL A 75 6.45 13.06 -1.65
C VAL A 75 5.08 12.77 -1.04
N LEU A 76 4.68 13.45 0.04
CA LEU A 76 3.35 13.32 0.62
C LEU A 76 2.24 13.72 -0.34
N GLU A 77 2.38 14.88 -0.99
CA GLU A 77 1.40 15.35 -1.98
C GLU A 77 1.19 14.35 -3.11
N LYS A 78 2.29 13.87 -3.69
CA LYS A 78 2.24 12.90 -4.79
C LYS A 78 1.66 11.55 -4.38
N SER A 79 1.90 11.12 -3.15
CA SER A 79 1.52 9.78 -2.70
C SER A 79 0.12 9.71 -2.15
N LEU A 80 -0.36 10.78 -1.49
CA LEU A 80 -1.62 10.75 -0.74
C LEU A 80 -2.79 11.37 -1.51
N PHE A 81 -2.53 12.40 -2.33
CA PHE A 81 -3.60 13.21 -2.92
C PHE A 81 -3.66 13.10 -4.44
N ALA A 82 -4.85 13.26 -4.98
CA ALA A 82 -5.05 13.35 -6.42
C ALA A 82 -4.34 14.59 -6.98
N ALA A 83 -3.77 14.47 -8.17
CA ALA A 83 -3.05 15.56 -8.81
C ALA A 83 -3.89 16.84 -8.88
N GLY A 84 -3.35 17.95 -8.36
CA GLY A 84 -4.04 19.25 -8.31
C GLY A 84 -5.09 19.36 -7.21
N TRP A 85 -5.17 18.42 -6.28
CA TRP A 85 -6.06 18.55 -5.13
C TRP A 85 -5.63 19.73 -4.23
N PRO A 86 -6.55 20.62 -3.85
CA PRO A 86 -6.22 21.76 -3.00
C PRO A 86 -6.06 21.29 -1.54
N VAL A 87 -4.84 20.95 -1.16
CA VAL A 87 -4.55 20.55 0.24
C VAL A 87 -4.40 21.81 1.10
N ASP A 88 -5.11 21.85 2.22
CA ASP A 88 -4.93 22.91 3.22
C ASP A 88 -3.48 22.92 3.75
N LYS A 89 -2.84 24.11 3.75
CA LYS A 89 -1.44 24.22 4.11
C LYS A 89 -1.16 23.82 5.56
N ALA A 90 -2.07 24.07 6.49
CA ALA A 90 -1.88 23.71 7.88
C ALA A 90 -1.89 22.20 8.07
N TRP A 91 -2.74 21.48 7.34
CA TRP A 91 -2.72 20.03 7.31
C TRP A 91 -1.44 19.49 6.67
N GLN A 92 -0.99 20.07 5.55
CA GLN A 92 0.28 19.67 4.94
C GLN A 92 1.46 19.83 5.93
N ASP A 93 1.54 20.98 6.59
CA ASP A 93 2.60 21.26 7.55
C ASP A 93 2.58 20.25 8.71
N LEU A 94 1.39 19.89 9.20
CA LEU A 94 1.22 18.83 10.21
C LEU A 94 1.73 17.47 9.72
N TYR A 95 1.35 17.03 8.52
CA TYR A 95 1.80 15.75 7.98
C TYR A 95 3.30 15.73 7.70
N VAL A 96 3.87 16.84 7.24
CA VAL A 96 5.32 16.98 7.08
C VAL A 96 6.01 16.86 8.43
N ASP A 97 5.51 17.56 9.46
CA ASP A 97 6.04 17.48 10.82
C ASP A 97 6.02 16.05 11.39
N GLU A 98 4.94 15.31 11.15
CA GLU A 98 4.84 13.93 11.60
C GLU A 98 5.73 12.98 10.79
N LEU A 99 5.81 13.15 9.47
CA LEU A 99 6.69 12.33 8.62
C LEU A 99 8.17 12.53 9.00
N LEU A 100 8.58 13.75 9.31
CA LEU A 100 9.96 14.05 9.69
C LEU A 100 10.36 13.49 11.07
N LYS A 101 9.43 12.97 11.86
CA LYS A 101 9.72 12.25 13.11
C LYS A 101 10.12 10.79 12.90
N ILE A 102 10.05 10.30 11.65
CA ILE A 102 10.36 8.90 11.36
C ILE A 102 11.83 8.59 11.71
N HIS A 103 12.04 7.48 12.40
CA HIS A 103 13.38 6.98 12.64
C HIS A 103 13.89 6.26 11.39
N LEU A 104 15.06 6.69 10.90
CA LEU A 104 15.72 6.09 9.73
C LEU A 104 16.70 4.99 10.16
N GLY A 105 16.79 3.95 9.36
CA GLY A 105 17.77 2.87 9.53
C GLY A 105 17.20 1.48 9.30
N GLU A 106 18.09 0.50 9.40
CA GLU A 106 17.78 -0.90 9.13
C GLU A 106 16.75 -1.50 10.09
N ASP A 107 16.72 -1.05 11.35
CA ASP A 107 15.75 -1.50 12.36
C ASP A 107 14.44 -0.71 12.33
N TYR A 108 14.35 0.36 11.52
CA TYR A 108 13.24 1.30 11.47
C TYR A 108 12.68 1.45 10.05
N TYR A 109 12.76 2.68 9.49
CA TYR A 109 12.37 2.95 8.10
C TYR A 109 13.60 3.23 7.24
N PRO A 110 13.72 2.66 6.06
CA PRO A 110 12.83 1.67 5.44
C PRO A 110 13.01 0.25 5.98
N GLY A 111 14.18 -0.12 6.45
CA GLY A 111 14.59 -1.44 6.87
C GLY A 111 15.91 -1.84 6.25
N ASP A 112 16.31 -3.11 6.46
CA ASP A 112 17.42 -3.74 5.78
C ASP A 112 16.99 -4.37 4.45
N TYR A 113 17.92 -4.58 3.54
CA TYR A 113 17.69 -5.29 2.29
C TYR A 113 18.97 -6.01 1.84
N GLN A 114 18.82 -6.97 0.94
CA GLN A 114 19.94 -7.66 0.31
C GLN A 114 20.14 -7.09 -1.10
N PRO A 115 21.30 -6.50 -1.43
CA PRO A 115 21.56 -6.00 -2.77
C PRO A 115 21.76 -7.16 -3.75
N LEU A 116 21.26 -6.98 -4.98
CA LEU A 116 21.48 -7.88 -6.11
C LEU A 116 22.25 -7.14 -7.22
N ALA A 117 23.04 -7.89 -7.99
CA ALA A 117 23.80 -7.34 -9.13
C ALA A 117 22.91 -7.00 -10.33
N GLU A 118 21.77 -7.66 -10.44
CA GLU A 118 20.84 -7.55 -11.57
C GLU A 118 19.43 -7.20 -11.05
N PHE A 119 18.52 -6.88 -11.97
CA PHE A 119 17.12 -6.63 -11.64
C PHE A 119 16.55 -7.75 -10.75
N PRO A 120 15.81 -7.42 -9.70
CA PRO A 120 15.30 -6.12 -9.27
C PRO A 120 16.25 -5.30 -8.39
N TYR A 121 17.52 -5.64 -8.32
CA TYR A 121 18.61 -5.01 -7.55
C TYR A 121 18.51 -5.14 -6.04
N VAL A 122 17.35 -5.52 -5.53
CA VAL A 122 17.11 -5.68 -4.09
C VAL A 122 16.26 -6.93 -3.81
N LEU A 123 16.49 -7.55 -2.67
CA LEU A 123 15.59 -8.48 -2.01
C LEU A 123 15.21 -7.91 -0.64
N PRO A 124 14.00 -8.20 -0.15
CA PRO A 124 13.63 -7.88 1.22
C PRO A 124 14.61 -8.44 2.24
N GLY A 125 14.86 -7.66 3.28
CA GLY A 125 15.56 -8.12 4.46
C GLY A 125 14.62 -8.72 5.51
N THR A 126 15.00 -8.55 6.78
CA THR A 126 14.27 -9.13 7.91
C THR A 126 13.90 -8.11 8.98
N ARG A 127 14.41 -6.88 8.87
CA ARG A 127 14.27 -5.80 9.86
C ARG A 127 13.67 -4.55 9.23
N GLY A 128 13.07 -3.72 10.07
CA GLY A 128 12.47 -2.46 9.67
C GLY A 128 11.07 -2.60 9.09
N ILE A 129 10.37 -1.47 9.03
CA ILE A 129 8.92 -1.45 8.83
C ILE A 129 8.51 -1.83 7.40
N SER A 130 9.29 -1.46 6.39
CA SER A 130 8.90 -1.72 5.00
C SER A 130 9.03 -3.20 4.63
N ASN A 131 9.90 -3.97 5.31
CA ASN A 131 9.96 -5.41 5.13
C ASN A 131 8.67 -6.12 5.58
N ALA A 132 7.95 -5.56 6.56
CA ALA A 132 6.66 -6.10 6.97
C ALA A 132 5.59 -6.08 5.85
N LEU A 133 5.83 -5.34 4.77
CA LEU A 133 4.96 -5.31 3.59
C LEU A 133 5.33 -6.36 2.54
N ALA A 134 6.52 -6.98 2.64
CA ALA A 134 6.97 -7.97 1.66
C ALA A 134 6.12 -9.24 1.70
N PRO A 135 5.88 -9.91 0.56
CA PRO A 135 4.92 -11.01 0.43
C PRO A 135 5.12 -12.17 1.42
N GLN A 136 6.38 -12.51 1.71
CA GLN A 136 6.71 -13.60 2.65
C GLN A 136 6.29 -13.30 4.09
N TYR A 137 6.05 -12.02 4.45
CA TYR A 137 5.62 -11.62 5.80
C TYR A 137 4.18 -11.10 5.84
N ALA A 138 3.72 -10.48 4.75
CA ALA A 138 2.48 -9.72 4.71
C ALA A 138 1.26 -10.51 4.23
N ASN A 139 1.45 -11.73 3.69
CA ASN A 139 0.34 -12.50 3.14
C ASN A 139 -0.77 -12.72 4.18
N VAL A 140 -1.95 -12.20 3.89
CA VAL A 140 -3.16 -12.28 4.69
C VAL A 140 -4.36 -12.81 3.88
N SER A 141 -4.11 -13.49 2.75
CA SER A 141 -5.15 -14.03 1.88
C SER A 141 -6.06 -15.06 2.58
N ALA A 142 -5.59 -15.65 3.70
CA ALA A 142 -6.43 -16.47 4.59
C ALA A 142 -7.67 -15.72 5.12
N PHE A 143 -7.74 -14.38 4.97
CA PHE A 143 -8.92 -13.59 5.26
C PHE A 143 -10.17 -14.11 4.52
N ALA A 144 -10.02 -14.63 3.32
CA ALA A 144 -11.12 -15.22 2.58
C ALA A 144 -11.86 -16.34 3.33
N GLN A 145 -11.25 -16.95 4.35
CA GLN A 145 -11.74 -18.14 5.05
C GLN A 145 -11.97 -17.91 6.55
N ILE A 146 -11.90 -16.65 7.03
CA ILE A 146 -12.13 -16.37 8.45
C ILE A 146 -13.57 -16.69 8.84
N ASN A 147 -13.76 -17.05 10.12
CA ASN A 147 -15.08 -17.25 10.71
C ASN A 147 -15.04 -16.80 12.18
N PRO A 148 -15.92 -15.92 12.68
CA PRO A 148 -17.09 -15.35 11.99
C PRO A 148 -16.72 -14.39 10.83
N HIS A 149 -17.74 -14.03 10.05
CA HIS A 149 -17.64 -13.16 8.88
C HIS A 149 -18.12 -11.73 9.22
N PRO A 150 -17.29 -10.81 9.73
CA PRO A 150 -17.69 -9.43 9.90
C PRO A 150 -17.97 -8.77 8.55
N PRO A 151 -18.99 -7.91 8.39
CA PRO A 151 -19.18 -7.16 7.18
C PRO A 151 -17.99 -6.27 6.89
N VAL A 152 -17.62 -6.15 5.60
CA VAL A 152 -16.46 -5.39 5.14
C VAL A 152 -16.88 -4.21 4.28
N LEU A 153 -16.37 -3.02 4.57
CA LEU A 153 -16.40 -1.87 3.69
C LEU A 153 -14.99 -1.63 3.15
N TRP A 154 -14.80 -1.80 1.85
CA TRP A 154 -13.55 -1.48 1.18
C TRP A 154 -13.67 -0.14 0.45
N ILE A 155 -12.93 0.85 0.92
CA ILE A 155 -12.89 2.21 0.36
C ILE A 155 -11.57 2.41 -0.37
N ARG A 156 -11.61 2.96 -1.58
CA ARG A 156 -10.43 3.36 -2.35
C ARG A 156 -10.68 4.58 -3.21
N GLY A 157 -9.63 5.33 -3.50
CA GLY A 157 -9.67 6.38 -4.51
C GLY A 157 -9.41 5.82 -5.91
N ALA A 158 -10.15 6.31 -6.91
CA ALA A 158 -9.94 5.93 -8.31
C ALA A 158 -8.61 6.44 -8.88
N LYS A 159 -8.06 7.51 -8.28
CA LYS A 159 -6.79 8.16 -8.67
C LYS A 159 -5.61 7.75 -7.79
N ASP A 160 -5.75 6.70 -6.97
CA ASP A 160 -4.68 6.21 -6.12
C ASP A 160 -3.53 5.66 -6.97
N THR A 161 -2.35 6.28 -6.84
CA THR A 161 -1.13 5.89 -7.54
C THR A 161 -0.19 5.08 -6.64
N LEU A 162 -0.53 4.96 -5.36
CA LEU A 162 0.25 4.20 -4.38
C LEU A 162 -0.26 2.75 -4.28
N VAL A 163 -1.57 2.57 -4.12
CA VAL A 163 -2.22 1.25 -4.12
C VAL A 163 -3.14 1.13 -5.33
N SER A 164 -2.58 0.66 -6.42
CA SER A 164 -3.28 0.48 -7.71
C SER A 164 -2.68 -0.68 -8.49
N ASP A 165 -3.33 -1.08 -9.58
CA ASP A 165 -2.80 -2.09 -10.51
C ASP A 165 -1.67 -1.53 -11.40
N GLN A 166 -1.39 -0.23 -11.30
CA GLN A 166 -0.30 0.51 -11.96
C GLN A 166 0.39 1.44 -10.96
N SER A 167 0.79 0.90 -9.82
CA SER A 167 1.40 1.69 -8.75
C SER A 167 2.77 2.27 -9.15
N TYR A 168 2.98 3.56 -8.94
CA TYR A 168 4.29 4.19 -9.15
C TYR A 168 5.35 3.81 -8.10
N SER A 169 4.98 2.96 -7.15
CA SER A 169 5.93 2.33 -6.22
C SER A 169 6.29 0.90 -6.64
N ASP A 170 5.64 0.35 -7.66
CA ASP A 170 5.92 -1.00 -8.19
C ASP A 170 7.14 -0.98 -9.10
N LEU A 171 8.10 -1.89 -8.87
CA LEU A 171 9.31 -2.01 -9.69
C LEU A 171 9.01 -2.32 -11.16
N ALA A 172 7.91 -3.03 -11.46
CA ALA A 172 7.50 -3.30 -12.84
C ALA A 172 7.04 -2.02 -13.54
N VAL A 173 6.23 -1.20 -12.88
CA VAL A 173 5.78 0.09 -13.43
C VAL A 173 6.96 1.04 -13.60
N LEU A 174 7.83 1.13 -12.60
CA LEU A 174 9.07 1.93 -12.69
C LEU A 174 9.99 1.43 -13.80
N GLY A 175 10.06 0.11 -14.02
CA GLY A 175 10.79 -0.50 -15.13
C GLY A 175 10.18 -0.16 -16.51
N GLN A 176 8.87 -0.21 -16.64
CA GLN A 176 8.16 0.21 -17.87
C GLN A 176 8.40 1.69 -18.19
N LEU A 177 8.51 2.53 -17.18
CA LEU A 177 8.83 3.96 -17.31
C LEU A 177 10.32 4.24 -17.54
N GLY A 178 11.17 3.21 -17.60
CA GLY A 178 12.62 3.34 -17.78
C GLY A 178 13.37 3.87 -16.56
N VAL A 179 12.75 3.92 -15.39
CA VAL A 179 13.37 4.38 -14.12
C VAL A 179 14.27 3.30 -13.54
N VAL A 180 13.87 2.02 -13.67
CA VAL A 180 14.65 0.86 -13.19
C VAL A 180 15.30 0.19 -14.38
N PRO A 181 16.64 0.22 -14.52
CA PRO A 181 17.34 -0.42 -15.62
C PRO A 181 17.21 -1.96 -15.57
N GLY A 182 17.42 -2.63 -16.70
CA GLY A 182 17.40 -4.09 -16.76
C GLY A 182 16.02 -4.73 -16.53
N TYR A 183 14.94 -3.95 -16.57
CA TYR A 183 13.57 -4.47 -16.50
C TYR A 183 13.31 -5.52 -17.59
N PRO A 184 12.88 -6.75 -17.23
CA PRO A 184 12.79 -7.86 -18.19
C PRO A 184 11.55 -7.82 -19.09
N GLY A 185 10.69 -6.80 -18.94
CA GLY A 185 9.44 -6.67 -19.67
C GLY A 185 8.23 -7.24 -18.94
N ALA A 186 7.03 -6.76 -19.32
CA ALA A 186 5.76 -7.07 -18.63
C ALA A 186 5.34 -8.56 -18.74
N GLU A 187 5.85 -9.29 -19.71
CA GLU A 187 5.60 -10.73 -19.82
C GLU A 187 6.30 -11.51 -18.68
N ALA A 188 7.55 -11.16 -18.39
CA ALA A 188 8.36 -11.81 -17.35
C ALA A 188 8.07 -11.27 -15.96
N PHE A 189 7.85 -9.95 -15.86
CA PHE A 189 7.61 -9.26 -14.60
C PHE A 189 6.51 -8.20 -14.77
N PRO A 190 5.23 -8.60 -14.81
CA PRO A 190 4.10 -7.67 -14.90
C PRO A 190 3.94 -6.85 -13.62
N PRO A 191 3.30 -5.65 -13.71
CA PRO A 191 2.84 -4.93 -12.53
C PRO A 191 1.97 -5.79 -11.62
N GLN A 192 2.12 -5.58 -10.33
CA GLN A 192 1.27 -6.24 -9.33
C GLN A 192 -0.15 -5.69 -9.39
N PRO A 193 -1.19 -6.49 -9.65
CA PRO A 193 -2.57 -6.02 -9.70
C PRO A 193 -3.16 -5.91 -8.28
N MET A 194 -2.72 -4.91 -7.49
CA MET A 194 -3.06 -4.82 -6.05
C MET A 194 -4.56 -4.66 -5.80
N VAL A 195 -5.26 -3.91 -6.66
CA VAL A 195 -6.72 -3.76 -6.59
C VAL A 195 -7.41 -5.05 -7.01
N GLY A 196 -6.96 -5.67 -8.10
CA GLY A 196 -7.43 -6.98 -8.56
C GLY A 196 -7.27 -8.06 -7.48
N GLN A 197 -6.09 -8.13 -6.86
CA GLN A 197 -5.79 -9.06 -5.76
C GLN A 197 -6.71 -8.86 -4.55
N THR A 198 -6.94 -7.60 -4.15
CA THR A 198 -7.84 -7.28 -3.05
C THR A 198 -9.27 -7.73 -3.37
N ARG A 199 -9.73 -7.45 -4.59
CA ARG A 199 -11.07 -7.85 -5.04
C ARG A 199 -11.22 -9.37 -5.09
N ALA A 200 -10.23 -10.09 -5.62
CA ALA A 200 -10.25 -11.54 -5.68
C ALA A 200 -10.39 -12.19 -4.29
N VAL A 201 -9.66 -11.70 -3.29
CA VAL A 201 -9.78 -12.20 -1.91
C VAL A 201 -11.14 -11.86 -1.29
N LEU A 202 -11.68 -10.66 -1.56
CA LEU A 202 -12.99 -10.27 -1.04
C LEU A 202 -14.16 -11.03 -1.73
N GLU A 203 -14.03 -11.36 -3.02
CA GLU A 203 -15.01 -12.24 -3.69
C GLU A 203 -14.97 -13.66 -3.12
N GLN A 204 -13.79 -14.24 -2.88
CA GLN A 204 -13.67 -15.52 -2.18
C GLN A 204 -14.26 -15.46 -0.76
N TYR A 205 -14.05 -14.35 -0.03
CA TYR A 205 -14.67 -14.13 1.27
C TYR A 205 -16.19 -14.15 1.20
N LYS A 206 -16.76 -13.54 0.16
CA LYS A 206 -18.20 -13.53 -0.10
C LYS A 206 -18.73 -14.91 -0.46
N GLU A 207 -18.01 -15.66 -1.31
CA GLU A 207 -18.34 -17.06 -1.64
C GLU A 207 -18.36 -17.96 -0.40
N ASN A 208 -17.52 -17.67 0.59
CA ASN A 208 -17.47 -18.37 1.88
C ASN A 208 -18.51 -17.89 2.90
N GLY A 209 -19.45 -17.03 2.51
CA GLY A 209 -20.57 -16.59 3.34
C GLY A 209 -20.36 -15.22 4.00
N GLY A 210 -19.26 -14.54 3.73
CA GLY A 210 -19.04 -13.16 4.13
C GLY A 210 -19.84 -12.17 3.27
N ARG A 211 -19.79 -10.89 3.64
CA ARG A 211 -20.31 -9.79 2.81
C ARG A 211 -19.34 -8.64 2.76
N TYR A 212 -19.18 -8.03 1.59
CA TYR A 212 -18.40 -6.81 1.45
C TYR A 212 -19.06 -5.85 0.46
N SER A 213 -18.70 -4.57 0.58
CA SER A 213 -19.02 -3.53 -0.37
C SER A 213 -17.73 -2.81 -0.78
N GLU A 214 -17.54 -2.58 -2.08
CA GLU A 214 -16.47 -1.73 -2.61
C GLU A 214 -17.05 -0.34 -2.85
N LEU A 215 -16.43 0.68 -2.24
CA LEU A 215 -16.78 2.09 -2.42
C LEU A 215 -15.63 2.84 -3.07
N VAL A 216 -15.87 3.34 -4.29
CA VAL A 216 -14.88 4.08 -5.06
C VAL A 216 -15.13 5.58 -4.94
N PHE A 217 -14.10 6.32 -4.58
CA PHE A 217 -14.05 7.77 -4.58
C PHE A 217 -13.41 8.23 -5.89
N GLU A 218 -14.23 8.60 -6.86
CA GLU A 218 -13.82 8.82 -8.26
C GLU A 218 -12.83 9.99 -8.43
N HIS A 219 -12.84 10.93 -7.51
CA HIS A 219 -12.01 12.13 -7.58
C HIS A 219 -10.80 12.09 -6.66
N SER A 220 -10.76 11.14 -5.74
CA SER A 220 -9.73 11.01 -4.70
C SER A 220 -8.64 10.02 -5.06
N ALA A 221 -7.47 10.19 -4.43
CA ALA A 221 -6.35 9.26 -4.47
C ALA A 221 -6.29 8.39 -3.20
N HIS A 222 -5.10 8.21 -2.61
CA HIS A 222 -4.87 7.31 -1.47
C HIS A 222 -5.58 7.77 -0.19
N ALA A 223 -5.69 9.08 0.02
CA ALA A 223 -6.24 9.69 1.21
C ALA A 223 -7.68 10.20 1.04
N SER A 224 -8.57 9.40 0.46
CA SER A 224 -9.96 9.80 0.19
C SER A 224 -10.72 10.35 1.41
N HIS A 225 -10.37 9.94 2.63
CA HIS A 225 -10.92 10.49 3.88
C HIS A 225 -10.52 11.94 4.16
N LEU A 226 -9.41 12.41 3.56
CA LEU A 226 -8.93 13.80 3.66
C LEU A 226 -9.42 14.63 2.47
N GLU A 227 -9.56 13.99 1.33
CA GLU A 227 -9.98 14.66 0.11
C GLU A 227 -11.50 14.88 0.08
N GLU A 228 -12.30 13.93 0.54
CA GLU A 228 -13.75 13.99 0.58
C GLU A 228 -14.30 13.65 1.99
N PRO A 229 -13.95 14.43 3.04
CA PRO A 229 -14.19 14.04 4.43
C PRO A 229 -15.66 13.91 4.80
N GLU A 230 -16.52 14.76 4.29
CA GLU A 230 -17.97 14.72 4.56
C GLU A 230 -18.57 13.41 4.02
N ARG A 231 -18.32 13.11 2.74
CA ARG A 231 -18.76 11.87 2.09
C ARG A 231 -18.21 10.66 2.81
N PHE A 232 -16.93 10.69 3.16
CA PHE A 232 -16.29 9.58 3.87
C PHE A 232 -16.98 9.28 5.21
N VAL A 233 -17.27 10.30 6.00
CA VAL A 233 -17.95 10.16 7.30
C VAL A 233 -19.38 9.66 7.14
N ASP A 234 -20.12 10.14 6.13
CA ASP A 234 -21.50 9.71 5.89
C ASP A 234 -21.58 8.25 5.45
N GLU A 235 -20.68 7.80 4.57
CA GLU A 235 -20.58 6.41 4.16
C GLU A 235 -20.19 5.47 5.32
N LEU A 236 -19.28 5.91 6.21
CA LEU A 236 -18.96 5.16 7.42
C LEU A 236 -20.15 5.01 8.35
N LYS A 237 -20.89 6.10 8.61
CA LYS A 237 -22.09 6.06 9.46
C LYS A 237 -23.15 5.12 8.89
N ALA A 238 -23.39 5.22 7.57
CA ALA A 238 -24.34 4.35 6.88
C ALA A 238 -23.96 2.87 7.00
N PHE A 239 -22.67 2.55 6.81
CA PHE A 239 -22.17 1.19 6.92
C PHE A 239 -22.26 0.61 8.33
N ILE A 240 -21.98 1.40 9.36
CA ILE A 240 -22.01 0.93 10.76
C ILE A 240 -23.45 0.79 11.28
N ALA A 241 -24.40 1.57 10.74
CA ALA A 241 -25.80 1.54 11.16
C ALA A 241 -26.62 0.40 10.53
N GLY A 242 -26.16 -0.18 9.42
CA GLY A 242 -26.83 -1.26 8.67
C GLY A 242 -26.24 -2.62 8.90
#